data_c625454790a10dedecde364daab1760d
#
_entry.id   c625454790a10dedecde364daab1760d
#
_cell.length_a   1.000
_cell.length_b   1.000
_cell.length_c   1.000
_cell.angle_alpha   90.00
_cell.angle_beta   90.00
_cell.angle_gamma   90.00
#
_symmetry.space_group_name_H-M   'P 1'
#
loop_
_entity.id
_entity.type
_entity.pdbx_description
1 polymer ?
#
loop_
_entity_poly.entity_id
_entity_poly.type
_entity_poly.pdbx_seq_one_letter_code
_entity_poly.pdbx_strand_id
1 'polypeptide(L)'
;FFIHGNRDFLCGQDFAKKSNLKILPDPFFMNFFDLKIALSHGDDFCTNDLKYIEFKKEVRSKKWQDEFLGKSLDDRLKIASNMRDVSQASNNDKDISIMDVTSKTIDQFFEEHRIDLLIHGHTHRPKTHHTDTGTRVVLGDWHKTGWCLMLDEQQQELKEFTL
;
A
#
# COMPACT_ATOMS: atom_id res chain seq x y z
N PHE A 1 -8.30 -9.64 -7.01
CA PHE A 1 -8.14 -8.18 -7.13
C PHE A 1 -6.76 -7.80 -6.62
N PHE A 2 -6.20 -6.69 -7.14
CA PHE A 2 -4.85 -6.26 -6.83
C PHE A 2 -4.77 -4.74 -6.80
N ILE A 3 -4.20 -4.17 -5.74
CA ILE A 3 -3.87 -2.75 -5.62
C ILE A 3 -2.34 -2.64 -5.66
N HIS A 4 -1.82 -1.73 -6.47
CA HIS A 4 -0.39 -1.54 -6.58
C HIS A 4 0.24 -1.03 -5.28
N GLY A 5 1.29 -1.71 -4.85
CA GLY A 5 2.17 -1.23 -3.80
C GLY A 5 3.38 -0.47 -4.35
N ASN A 6 4.30 -0.17 -3.45
CA ASN A 6 5.53 0.57 -3.77
C ASN A 6 6.60 -0.27 -4.50
N ARG A 7 6.40 -1.57 -4.65
CA ARG A 7 7.36 -2.48 -5.29
C ARG A 7 6.85 -3.17 -6.54
N ASP A 8 5.57 -3.10 -6.82
CA ASP A 8 4.88 -3.85 -7.86
C ASP A 8 4.04 -2.97 -8.82
N PHE A 9 4.20 -1.66 -8.73
CA PHE A 9 3.47 -0.67 -9.52
C PHE A 9 3.68 -0.78 -11.04
N LEU A 10 4.68 -1.55 -11.48
CA LEU A 10 4.94 -1.87 -12.88
C LEU A 10 4.15 -3.10 -13.38
N CYS A 11 3.41 -3.80 -12.51
CA CYS A 11 2.50 -4.85 -12.91
C CYS A 11 1.36 -4.26 -13.75
N GLY A 12 1.49 -4.37 -15.08
CA GLY A 12 0.55 -3.78 -16.03
C GLY A 12 -0.61 -4.70 -16.39
N GLN A 13 -1.46 -4.22 -17.33
CA GLN A 13 -2.68 -4.93 -17.76
C GLN A 13 -2.38 -6.30 -18.40
N ASP A 14 -1.25 -6.46 -19.09
CA ASP A 14 -0.89 -7.74 -19.70
C ASP A 14 -0.57 -8.80 -18.64
N PHE A 15 0.11 -8.41 -17.57
CA PHE A 15 0.33 -9.26 -16.40
C PHE A 15 -1.00 -9.61 -15.74
N ALA A 16 -1.85 -8.62 -15.50
CA ALA A 16 -3.15 -8.80 -14.89
C ALA A 16 -4.03 -9.80 -15.68
N LYS A 17 -4.08 -9.66 -17.00
CA LYS A 17 -4.80 -10.60 -17.88
C LYS A 17 -4.26 -12.03 -17.79
N LYS A 18 -2.93 -12.20 -17.87
CA LYS A 18 -2.29 -13.53 -17.79
C LYS A 18 -2.46 -14.20 -16.43
N SER A 19 -2.55 -13.42 -15.37
CA SER A 19 -2.70 -13.91 -13.98
C SER A 19 -4.16 -13.95 -13.52
N ASN A 20 -5.11 -13.63 -14.40
CA ASN A 20 -6.53 -13.50 -14.09
C ASN A 20 -6.79 -12.54 -12.90
N LEU A 21 -6.02 -11.46 -12.83
CA LEU A 21 -6.15 -10.42 -11.82
C LEU A 21 -6.91 -9.22 -12.38
N LYS A 22 -7.60 -8.51 -11.51
CA LYS A 22 -8.18 -7.19 -11.79
C LYS A 22 -7.44 -6.15 -10.95
N ILE A 23 -6.74 -5.24 -11.63
CA ILE A 23 -6.07 -4.11 -10.98
C ILE A 23 -7.14 -3.09 -10.57
N LEU A 24 -7.13 -2.72 -9.29
CA LEU A 24 -8.00 -1.70 -8.72
C LEU A 24 -7.25 -0.38 -8.61
N PRO A 25 -7.94 0.78 -8.62
CA PRO A 25 -7.35 2.06 -8.26
C PRO A 25 -6.94 2.06 -6.78
N ASP A 26 -6.07 2.98 -6.41
CA ASP A 26 -5.71 3.26 -5.02
C ASP A 26 -6.02 4.74 -4.71
N PRO A 27 -6.93 5.05 -3.78
CA PRO A 27 -7.76 4.11 -3.02
C PRO A 27 -8.90 3.49 -3.83
N PHE A 28 -9.36 2.31 -3.43
CA PHE A 28 -10.55 1.66 -3.97
C PHE A 28 -11.67 1.67 -2.94
N PHE A 29 -12.85 2.17 -3.32
CA PHE A 29 -14.01 2.25 -2.45
C PHE A 29 -15.04 1.18 -2.80
N MET A 30 -15.63 0.58 -1.76
CA MET A 30 -16.70 -0.40 -1.91
C MET A 30 -17.66 -0.35 -0.72
N ASN A 31 -18.88 -0.83 -0.94
CA ASN A 31 -19.79 -1.15 0.16
C ASN A 31 -19.74 -2.66 0.41
N PHE A 32 -19.70 -3.04 1.66
CA PHE A 32 -19.78 -4.42 2.08
C PHE A 32 -20.74 -4.48 3.28
N PHE A 33 -21.89 -5.10 3.08
CA PHE A 33 -23.06 -4.94 3.96
C PHE A 33 -23.35 -3.46 4.22
N ASP A 34 -23.45 -3.03 5.45
CA ASP A 34 -23.72 -1.64 5.83
C ASP A 34 -22.47 -0.78 5.95
N LEU A 35 -21.28 -1.34 5.72
CA LEU A 35 -19.99 -0.64 5.82
C LEU A 35 -19.56 -0.04 4.49
N LYS A 36 -19.14 1.22 4.53
CA LYS A 36 -18.39 1.87 3.45
C LYS A 36 -16.90 1.66 3.69
N ILE A 37 -16.26 0.94 2.80
CA ILE A 37 -14.87 0.50 2.96
C ILE A 37 -13.98 1.18 1.93
N ALA A 38 -12.81 1.63 2.36
CA ALA A 38 -11.70 1.99 1.49
C ALA A 38 -10.57 0.96 1.63
N LEU A 39 -10.08 0.50 0.49
CA LEU A 39 -8.87 -0.29 0.38
C LEU A 39 -7.76 0.57 -0.21
N SER A 40 -6.59 0.58 0.41
CA SER A 40 -5.44 1.34 -0.08
C SER A 40 -4.13 0.58 0.16
N HIS A 41 -3.10 0.85 -0.66
CA HIS A 41 -1.76 0.41 -0.28
C HIS A 41 -1.32 1.09 1.03
N GLY A 42 -1.60 2.37 1.20
CA GLY A 42 -1.38 3.10 2.45
C GLY A 42 -0.21 4.08 2.44
N ASP A 43 0.63 4.07 1.41
CA ASP A 43 1.81 4.92 1.32
C ASP A 43 1.47 6.42 1.18
N ASP A 44 0.30 6.77 0.65
CA ASP A 44 -0.17 8.16 0.55
C ASP A 44 -0.51 8.78 1.92
N PHE A 45 -0.68 7.96 2.95
CA PHE A 45 -0.92 8.44 4.32
C PHE A 45 0.37 8.74 5.09
N CYS A 46 1.54 8.33 4.57
CA CYS A 46 2.85 8.57 5.17
C CYS A 46 3.41 9.93 4.75
N THR A 47 2.70 11.02 5.07
CA THR A 47 2.97 12.38 4.54
C THR A 47 4.24 13.03 5.11
N ASN A 48 4.87 12.45 6.12
CA ASN A 48 6.13 12.93 6.68
C ASN A 48 7.36 12.39 5.94
N ASP A 49 7.23 11.34 5.12
CA ASP A 49 8.33 10.80 4.33
C ASP A 49 8.49 11.53 3.00
N LEU A 50 8.97 12.78 3.05
CA LEU A 50 9.11 13.63 1.87
C LEU A 50 10.02 13.01 0.80
N LYS A 51 11.10 12.31 1.22
CA LYS A 51 12.01 11.63 0.27
C LYS A 51 11.29 10.52 -0.50
N TYR A 52 10.47 9.76 0.20
CA TYR A 52 9.67 8.72 -0.43
C TYR A 52 8.62 9.31 -1.38
N ILE A 53 7.95 10.39 -0.99
CA ILE A 53 6.94 11.08 -1.81
C ILE A 53 7.56 11.56 -3.13
N GLU A 54 8.74 12.20 -3.09
CA GLU A 54 9.45 12.65 -4.29
C GLU A 54 9.84 11.46 -5.18
N PHE A 55 10.43 10.42 -4.59
CA PHE A 55 10.78 9.19 -5.29
C PHE A 55 9.54 8.54 -5.95
N LYS A 56 8.43 8.41 -5.22
CA LYS A 56 7.17 7.86 -5.74
C LYS A 56 6.68 8.65 -6.95
N LYS A 57 6.69 9.98 -6.86
CA LYS A 57 6.29 10.88 -7.95
C LYS A 57 7.13 10.67 -9.21
N GLU A 58 8.44 10.49 -9.06
CA GLU A 58 9.34 10.25 -10.17
C GLU A 58 9.06 8.90 -10.84
N VAL A 59 9.14 7.79 -10.09
CA VAL A 59 9.04 6.43 -10.64
C VAL A 59 7.63 6.08 -11.14
N ARG A 60 6.61 6.75 -10.63
CA ARG A 60 5.23 6.61 -11.10
C ARG A 60 4.92 7.47 -12.32
N SER A 61 5.84 8.36 -12.73
CA SER A 61 5.64 9.14 -13.95
C SER A 61 5.69 8.24 -15.19
N LYS A 62 4.82 8.55 -16.17
CA LYS A 62 4.79 7.81 -17.43
C LYS A 62 6.16 7.82 -18.13
N LYS A 63 6.85 8.96 -18.09
CA LYS A 63 8.17 9.12 -18.69
C LYS A 63 9.17 8.13 -18.12
N TRP A 64 9.29 8.08 -16.78
CA TRP A 64 10.23 7.16 -16.12
C TRP A 64 9.87 5.69 -16.41
N GLN A 65 8.59 5.34 -16.38
CA GLN A 65 8.13 3.97 -16.64
C GLN A 65 8.43 3.54 -18.09
N ASP A 66 8.18 4.41 -19.07
CA ASP A 66 8.47 4.11 -20.47
C ASP A 66 9.98 3.94 -20.70
N GLU A 67 10.81 4.81 -20.11
CA GLU A 67 12.26 4.71 -20.16
C GLU A 67 12.79 3.45 -19.47
N PHE A 68 12.25 3.09 -18.31
CA PHE A 68 12.63 1.90 -17.56
C PHE A 68 12.22 0.61 -18.31
N LEU A 69 11.00 0.54 -18.79
CA LEU A 69 10.49 -0.63 -19.52
C LEU A 69 11.13 -0.81 -20.89
N GLY A 70 11.65 0.25 -21.51
CA GLY A 70 12.43 0.21 -22.74
C GLY A 70 13.84 -0.36 -22.59
N LYS A 71 14.35 -0.53 -21.36
CA LYS A 71 15.69 -1.09 -21.09
C LYS A 71 15.69 -2.63 -21.21
N SER A 72 16.90 -3.20 -21.35
CA SER A 72 17.09 -4.64 -21.30
C SER A 72 16.66 -5.20 -19.93
N LEU A 73 16.34 -6.50 -19.88
CA LEU A 73 15.97 -7.15 -18.60
C LEU A 73 17.10 -7.03 -17.56
N ASP A 74 18.35 -7.23 -18.00
CA ASP A 74 19.53 -7.14 -17.14
C ASP A 74 19.71 -5.75 -16.53
N ASP A 75 19.50 -4.70 -17.34
CA ASP A 75 19.59 -3.32 -16.85
C ASP A 75 18.47 -3.01 -15.88
N ARG A 76 17.24 -3.48 -16.17
CA ARG A 76 16.11 -3.32 -15.24
C ARG A 76 16.36 -4.01 -13.91
N LEU A 77 16.92 -5.22 -13.90
CA LEU A 77 17.28 -5.95 -12.68
C LEU A 77 18.34 -5.21 -11.87
N LYS A 78 19.39 -4.67 -12.52
CA LYS A 78 20.42 -3.87 -11.86
C LYS A 78 19.84 -2.60 -11.23
N ILE A 79 18.99 -1.87 -11.96
CA ILE A 79 18.33 -0.67 -11.46
C ILE A 79 17.43 -1.01 -10.26
N ALA A 80 16.61 -2.06 -10.37
CA ALA A 80 15.72 -2.48 -9.29
C ALA A 80 16.49 -2.92 -8.04
N SER A 81 17.65 -3.60 -8.20
CA SER A 81 18.52 -3.95 -7.06
C SER A 81 19.06 -2.70 -6.38
N ASN A 82 19.63 -1.77 -7.15
CA ASN A 82 20.16 -0.50 -6.61
C ASN A 82 19.07 0.30 -5.86
N MET A 83 17.88 0.40 -6.44
CA MET A 83 16.75 1.09 -5.79
C MET A 83 16.36 0.43 -4.47
N ARG A 84 16.42 -0.91 -4.40
CA ARG A 84 16.15 -1.66 -3.16
C ARG A 84 17.20 -1.39 -2.09
N ASP A 85 18.49 -1.40 -2.48
CA ASP A 85 19.60 -1.15 -1.56
C ASP A 85 19.55 0.28 -1.01
N VAL A 86 19.29 1.26 -1.85
CA VAL A 86 19.10 2.67 -1.44
C VAL A 86 17.90 2.82 -0.51
N SER A 87 16.78 2.14 -0.81
CA SER A 87 15.60 2.16 0.05
C SER A 87 15.89 1.55 1.43
N GLN A 88 16.61 0.42 1.49
CA GLN A 88 16.99 -0.20 2.76
C GLN A 88 17.92 0.71 3.59
N ALA A 89 18.94 1.26 2.98
CA ALA A 89 19.86 2.19 3.65
C ALA A 89 19.10 3.42 4.19
N SER A 90 18.22 4.02 3.37
CA SER A 90 17.41 5.17 3.79
C SER A 90 16.45 4.84 4.94
N ASN A 91 15.88 3.64 4.98
CA ASN A 91 14.95 3.24 6.04
C ASN A 91 15.67 2.95 7.36
N ASN A 92 16.92 2.48 7.33
CA ASN A 92 17.71 2.24 8.54
C ASN A 92 18.04 3.54 9.30
N ASP A 93 18.13 4.65 8.58
CA ASP A 93 18.48 5.97 9.15
C ASP A 93 17.25 6.82 9.54
N LYS A 94 16.03 6.36 9.20
CA LYS A 94 14.79 7.10 9.47
C LYS A 94 14.22 6.74 10.84
N ASP A 95 13.70 7.74 11.53
CA ASP A 95 12.80 7.50 12.66
C ASP A 95 11.55 6.75 12.18
N ILE A 96 11.15 5.78 12.98
CA ILE A 96 9.99 4.93 12.71
C ILE A 96 8.71 5.76 12.51
N SER A 97 8.59 6.90 13.20
CA SER A 97 7.45 7.81 13.10
C SER A 97 7.32 8.50 11.74
N ILE A 98 8.44 8.68 11.02
CA ILE A 98 8.45 9.28 9.68
C ILE A 98 7.84 8.32 8.64
N MET A 99 8.04 7.03 8.85
CA MET A 99 7.57 5.97 7.95
C MET A 99 6.13 5.50 8.27
N ASP A 100 5.51 6.05 9.31
CA ASP A 100 4.14 5.71 9.67
C ASP A 100 3.14 6.71 9.08
N VAL A 101 1.88 6.31 9.07
CA VAL A 101 0.79 7.18 8.63
C VAL A 101 0.64 8.38 9.56
N THR A 102 0.32 9.53 9.01
CA THR A 102 0.03 10.74 9.78
C THR A 102 -1.43 10.72 10.24
N SER A 103 -1.68 10.79 11.55
CA SER A 103 -3.05 10.75 12.11
C SER A 103 -3.97 11.77 11.46
N LYS A 104 -3.50 13.00 11.32
CA LYS A 104 -4.28 14.06 10.67
C LYS A 104 -4.72 13.69 9.25
N THR A 105 -3.85 13.06 8.47
CA THR A 105 -4.18 12.63 7.10
C THR A 105 -5.23 11.53 7.10
N ILE A 106 -5.15 10.62 8.06
CA ILE A 106 -6.14 9.56 8.24
C ILE A 106 -7.50 10.15 8.62
N ASP A 107 -7.55 11.05 9.60
CA ASP A 107 -8.81 11.67 10.05
C ASP A 107 -9.46 12.45 8.89
N GLN A 108 -8.69 13.25 8.16
CA GLN A 108 -9.17 13.96 6.97
C GLN A 108 -9.70 13.00 5.90
N PHE A 109 -9.05 11.87 5.68
CA PHE A 109 -9.49 10.88 4.70
C PHE A 109 -10.85 10.25 5.08
N PHE A 110 -11.05 9.92 6.37
CA PHE A 110 -12.34 9.44 6.86
C PHE A 110 -13.45 10.48 6.69
N GLU A 111 -13.19 11.74 7.05
CA GLU A 111 -14.16 12.83 6.94
C GLU A 111 -14.54 13.11 5.49
N GLU A 112 -13.54 13.22 4.59
CA GLU A 112 -13.74 13.53 3.18
C GLU A 112 -14.56 12.45 2.47
N HIS A 113 -14.22 11.18 2.70
CA HIS A 113 -14.83 10.07 1.97
C HIS A 113 -16.02 9.43 2.71
N ARG A 114 -16.25 9.79 3.98
CA ARG A 114 -17.33 9.25 4.83
C ARG A 114 -17.36 7.73 4.83
N ILE A 115 -16.19 7.14 5.04
CA ILE A 115 -16.00 5.70 5.15
C ILE A 115 -16.05 5.26 6.61
N ASP A 116 -16.44 3.99 6.83
CA ASP A 116 -16.51 3.37 8.16
C ASP A 116 -15.25 2.57 8.46
N LEU A 117 -14.61 2.02 7.40
CA LEU A 117 -13.45 1.14 7.51
C LEU A 117 -12.40 1.47 6.44
N LEU A 118 -11.18 1.73 6.89
CA LEU A 118 -10.00 1.82 6.05
C LEU A 118 -9.12 0.59 6.27
N ILE A 119 -8.82 -0.15 5.19
CA ILE A 119 -7.91 -1.30 5.20
C ILE A 119 -6.70 -0.93 4.36
N HIS A 120 -5.50 -0.98 4.97
CA HIS A 120 -4.26 -0.68 4.24
C HIS A 120 -3.07 -1.50 4.72
N GLY A 121 -2.00 -1.50 3.93
CA GLY A 121 -0.72 -2.14 4.22
C GLY A 121 0.40 -1.12 4.43
N HIS A 122 1.47 -1.26 3.68
CA HIS A 122 2.66 -0.41 3.55
C HIS A 122 3.54 -0.32 4.79
N THR A 123 2.97 0.02 5.95
CA THR A 123 3.76 0.24 7.19
C THR A 123 4.17 -1.06 7.87
N HIS A 124 3.59 -2.19 7.48
CA HIS A 124 3.83 -3.53 8.04
C HIS A 124 3.68 -3.59 9.58
N ARG A 125 2.69 -2.85 10.12
CA ARG A 125 2.39 -2.79 11.57
C ARG A 125 0.96 -3.25 11.80
N PRO A 126 0.72 -4.56 11.75
CA PRO A 126 -0.62 -5.13 11.79
C PRO A 126 -1.33 -4.75 13.09
N LYS A 127 -2.41 -4.01 12.95
CA LYS A 127 -3.21 -3.54 14.09
C LYS A 127 -4.56 -3.01 13.61
N THR A 128 -5.58 -3.19 14.44
CA THR A 128 -6.86 -2.48 14.34
C THR A 128 -6.82 -1.25 15.25
N HIS A 129 -7.12 -0.09 14.66
CA HIS A 129 -7.22 1.19 15.35
C HIS A 129 -8.67 1.67 15.28
N HIS A 130 -9.26 1.94 16.43
CA HIS A 130 -10.57 2.57 16.53
C HIS A 130 -10.38 4.07 16.80
N THR A 131 -11.02 4.91 16.00
CA THR A 131 -11.01 6.37 16.13
C THR A 131 -12.43 6.88 16.22
N ASP A 132 -12.60 8.14 16.55
CA ASP A 132 -13.93 8.77 16.58
C ASP A 132 -14.60 8.85 15.19
N THR A 133 -13.79 8.77 14.13
CA THR A 133 -14.23 8.88 12.73
C THR A 133 -14.44 7.54 12.03
N GLY A 134 -13.91 6.43 12.57
CA GLY A 134 -14.06 5.11 11.97
C GLY A 134 -12.99 4.11 12.42
N THR A 135 -12.93 2.97 11.76
CA THR A 135 -11.95 1.90 12.06
C THR A 135 -10.89 1.83 10.96
N ARG A 136 -9.62 1.82 11.36
CA ARG A 136 -8.48 1.60 10.47
C ARG A 136 -7.80 0.28 10.78
N VAL A 137 -7.67 -0.59 9.79
CA VAL A 137 -6.97 -1.87 9.90
C VAL A 137 -5.71 -1.84 9.05
N VAL A 138 -4.58 -2.11 9.68
CA VAL A 138 -3.28 -2.22 9.03
C VAL A 138 -2.93 -3.69 8.85
N LEU A 139 -2.62 -4.09 7.62
CA LEU A 139 -2.15 -5.44 7.31
C LEU A 139 -0.63 -5.54 7.52
N GLY A 140 -0.17 -6.70 7.96
CA GLY A 140 1.26 -7.02 8.03
C GLY A 140 1.84 -7.44 6.68
N ASP A 141 3.14 -7.63 6.66
CA ASP A 141 3.86 -8.17 5.51
C ASP A 141 3.68 -9.70 5.39
N TRP A 142 4.11 -10.22 4.24
CA TRP A 142 4.10 -11.64 3.95
C TRP A 142 5.54 -12.11 3.76
N HIS A 143 6.12 -12.63 4.82
CA HIS A 143 7.49 -13.13 4.84
C HIS A 143 7.56 -14.56 5.38
N LYS A 144 7.59 -14.70 6.70
CA LYS A 144 7.52 -15.99 7.41
C LYS A 144 6.08 -16.35 7.74
N THR A 145 5.30 -15.32 7.96
CA THR A 145 3.86 -15.38 8.20
C THR A 145 3.17 -14.47 7.20
N GLY A 146 1.86 -14.63 7.04
CA GLY A 146 1.01 -13.76 6.25
C GLY A 146 -0.06 -13.13 7.13
N TRP A 147 -0.61 -12.01 6.68
CA TRP A 147 -1.69 -11.31 7.37
C TRP A 147 -2.90 -11.14 6.46
N CYS A 148 -4.08 -11.40 6.99
CA CYS A 148 -5.34 -11.13 6.30
C CYS A 148 -6.37 -10.54 7.25
N LEU A 149 -7.26 -9.74 6.71
CA LEU A 149 -8.50 -9.35 7.39
C LEU A 149 -9.63 -10.23 6.87
N MET A 150 -10.27 -10.94 7.78
CA MET A 150 -11.52 -11.63 7.51
C MET A 150 -12.66 -10.72 7.92
N LEU A 151 -13.63 -10.54 7.03
CA LEU A 151 -14.76 -9.65 7.22
C LEU A 151 -16.05 -10.35 6.82
N ASP A 152 -17.02 -10.37 7.73
CA ASP A 152 -18.39 -10.82 7.48
C ASP A 152 -19.40 -9.84 8.11
N GLU A 153 -20.69 -10.18 8.12
CA GLU A 153 -21.76 -9.33 8.67
C GLU A 153 -21.63 -9.06 10.18
N GLN A 154 -20.96 -9.92 10.92
CA GLN A 154 -20.97 -9.91 12.39
C GLN A 154 -19.62 -9.52 12.98
N GLN A 155 -18.53 -9.78 12.24
CA GLN A 155 -17.19 -9.60 12.79
C GLN A 155 -16.18 -9.17 11.75
N GLN A 156 -15.13 -8.53 12.24
CA GLN A 156 -13.88 -8.29 11.53
C GLN A 156 -12.73 -8.86 12.35
N GLU A 157 -11.90 -9.68 11.75
CA GLU A 157 -10.81 -10.34 12.43
C GLU A 157 -9.51 -10.22 11.62
N LEU A 158 -8.54 -9.50 12.20
CA LEU A 158 -7.18 -9.42 11.66
C LEU A 158 -6.41 -10.65 12.11
N LYS A 159 -6.01 -11.50 11.18
CA LYS A 159 -5.35 -12.78 11.43
C LYS A 159 -3.93 -12.83 10.89
N GLU A 160 -3.03 -13.34 11.70
CA GLU A 160 -1.74 -13.86 11.27
C GLU A 160 -1.86 -15.37 10.98
N PHE A 161 -1.19 -15.83 9.94
CA PHE A 161 -1.12 -17.26 9.59
C PHE A 161 0.25 -17.63 9.05
N THR A 162 0.62 -18.90 9.18
CA THR A 162 1.89 -19.43 8.64
C THR A 162 1.78 -19.65 7.13
N LEU A 163 2.83 -19.29 6.39
CA LEU A 163 2.98 -19.50 4.95
C LEU A 163 3.50 -20.88 4.64
#